data_152d4ccb1a1c30f4647568fe0fba7b71
#
_entry.id   152d4ccb1a1c30f4647568fe0fba7b71
#
_cell.length_a   1.000
_cell.length_b   1.000
_cell.length_c   1.000
_cell.angle_alpha   90.00
_cell.angle_beta   90.00
_cell.angle_gamma   90.00
#
_symmetry.space_group_name_H-M   'P 1'
#
loop_
_entity.id
_entity.type
_entity.pdbx_description
1 polymer ?
#
loop_
_entity_poly.entity_id
_entity_poly.type
_entity_poly.pdbx_seq_one_letter_code
_entity_poly.pdbx_strand_id
1 'polypeptide(L)'
;FSVNLAKTGNYQLSLDIRGDKPDLAVHLLSASVACAQPVSAGASPFAIAGDDKLFIRGSHTDWQAQDAYQLVYIGDNQYKAVAEFDGSLQFKLASNDASWTTQLWAQNPDGSIHTSDLDLGVEYPVAYGDAGMDNNSANLQAGTYQLILTLAEANPVKGKNVGTLLIEQCQ
;
A
#
# COMPACT_ATOMS: atom_id res chain seq x y z
N PHE A 1 34.58 3.20 3.23
CA PHE A 1 33.19 3.57 3.48
C PHE A 1 32.38 2.29 3.70
N SER A 2 31.52 2.26 4.70
CA SER A 2 30.51 1.23 4.83
C SER A 2 29.14 1.90 4.85
N VAL A 3 28.23 1.37 4.03
CA VAL A 3 26.82 1.80 3.99
C VAL A 3 26.00 0.68 4.61
N ASN A 4 25.27 0.99 5.66
CA ASN A 4 24.36 0.03 6.28
C ASN A 4 22.97 0.22 5.65
N LEU A 5 22.56 -0.74 4.81
CA LEU A 5 21.28 -0.69 4.12
C LEU A 5 20.21 -1.37 4.98
N ALA A 6 19.15 -0.64 5.29
CA ALA A 6 18.07 -1.12 6.15
C ALA A 6 17.13 -2.13 5.45
N LYS A 7 17.13 -2.17 4.12
CA LYS A 7 16.27 -3.04 3.31
C LYS A 7 17.07 -3.73 2.22
N THR A 8 16.63 -4.91 1.80
CA THR A 8 17.14 -5.57 0.59
C THR A 8 16.49 -4.93 -0.64
N GLY A 9 17.26 -4.68 -1.68
CA GLY A 9 16.73 -4.06 -2.90
C GLY A 9 17.83 -3.58 -3.83
N ASN A 10 17.44 -2.98 -4.95
CA ASN A 10 18.35 -2.35 -5.88
C ASN A 10 18.58 -0.90 -5.46
N TYR A 11 19.84 -0.50 -5.38
CA TYR A 11 20.23 0.83 -4.96
C TYR A 11 21.02 1.53 -6.06
N GLN A 12 20.76 2.81 -6.24
CA GLN A 12 21.63 3.69 -7.02
C GLN A 12 22.56 4.43 -6.04
N LEU A 13 23.85 4.33 -6.32
CA LEU A 13 24.84 5.16 -5.64
C LEU A 13 25.25 6.29 -6.58
N SER A 14 25.15 7.52 -6.11
CA SER A 14 25.68 8.68 -6.82
C SER A 14 26.76 9.34 -5.96
N LEU A 15 27.89 9.66 -6.58
CA LEU A 15 28.99 10.37 -5.95
C LEU A 15 29.19 11.70 -6.65
N ASP A 16 28.96 12.80 -5.95
CA ASP A 16 29.31 14.13 -6.42
C ASP A 16 30.66 14.54 -5.88
N ILE A 17 31.62 14.80 -6.77
CA ILE A 17 32.98 15.20 -6.44
C ILE A 17 33.28 16.64 -6.86
N ARG A 18 32.29 17.43 -7.24
CA ARG A 18 32.48 18.80 -7.75
C ARG A 18 32.67 19.82 -6.64
N GLY A 19 32.37 19.48 -5.40
CA GLY A 19 32.56 20.35 -4.24
C GLY A 19 33.86 20.04 -3.47
N ASP A 20 34.15 20.86 -2.47
CA ASP A 20 35.33 20.68 -1.59
C ASP A 20 35.23 19.40 -0.74
N LYS A 21 34.05 18.83 -0.62
CA LYS A 21 33.79 17.55 0.05
C LYS A 21 32.98 16.65 -0.86
N PRO A 22 33.44 15.41 -1.10
CA PRO A 22 32.64 14.41 -1.83
C PRO A 22 31.34 14.16 -1.09
N ASP A 23 30.21 14.19 -1.84
CA ASP A 23 28.89 13.83 -1.35
C ASP A 23 28.47 12.48 -1.95
N LEU A 24 28.09 11.55 -1.09
CA LEU A 24 27.62 10.23 -1.48
C LEU A 24 26.14 10.09 -1.13
N ALA A 25 25.29 10.04 -2.16
CA ALA A 25 23.88 9.75 -2.00
C ALA A 25 23.59 8.28 -2.36
N VAL A 26 22.76 7.64 -1.54
CA VAL A 26 22.28 6.27 -1.76
C VAL A 26 20.77 6.33 -1.87
N HIS A 27 20.26 5.98 -3.05
CA HIS A 27 18.83 5.96 -3.33
C HIS A 27 18.35 4.51 -3.53
N LEU A 28 17.35 4.09 -2.78
CA LEU A 28 16.67 2.83 -3.05
C LEU A 28 15.87 2.98 -4.34
N LEU A 29 16.22 2.23 -5.38
CA LEU A 29 15.52 2.23 -6.67
C LEU A 29 14.30 1.31 -6.64
N SER A 30 14.43 0.17 -5.96
CA SER A 30 13.34 -0.76 -5.73
C SER A 30 13.63 -1.58 -4.48
N ALA A 31 12.66 -1.67 -3.59
CA ALA A 31 12.70 -2.65 -2.51
C ALA A 31 11.95 -3.89 -2.99
N SER A 32 12.62 -5.03 -3.05
CA SER A 32 11.97 -6.33 -3.25
C SER A 32 12.09 -7.15 -1.98
N VAL A 33 11.00 -7.78 -1.59
CA VAL A 33 10.89 -8.56 -0.36
C VAL A 33 10.43 -9.98 -0.68
N ALA A 34 10.80 -10.94 0.16
CA ALA A 34 10.21 -12.27 0.06
C ALA A 34 8.74 -12.21 0.50
N CYS A 35 7.82 -12.43 -0.44
CA CYS A 35 6.40 -12.41 -0.15
C CYS A 35 5.88 -13.84 0.04
N ALA A 36 5.24 -14.08 1.18
CA ALA A 36 4.41 -15.27 1.37
C ALA A 36 2.93 -14.88 1.21
N GLN A 37 2.14 -15.78 0.64
CA GLN A 37 0.69 -15.63 0.62
C GLN A 37 0.16 -15.42 2.04
N PRO A 38 -0.79 -14.51 2.24
CA PRO A 38 -1.30 -14.23 3.58
C PRO A 38 -2.06 -15.43 4.13
N VAL A 39 -1.83 -15.69 5.43
CA VAL A 39 -2.59 -16.69 6.19
C VAL A 39 -3.52 -15.92 7.13
N SER A 40 -4.82 -16.23 7.06
CA SER A 40 -5.80 -15.56 7.91
C SER A 40 -5.55 -15.84 9.40
N ALA A 41 -5.53 -14.80 10.20
CA ALA A 41 -5.48 -14.87 11.67
C ALA A 41 -6.87 -14.99 12.31
N GLY A 42 -7.92 -15.22 11.50
CA GLY A 42 -9.30 -15.33 11.96
C GLY A 42 -10.14 -14.09 11.62
N ALA A 43 -11.16 -13.81 12.43
CA ALA A 43 -12.03 -12.65 12.22
C ALA A 43 -11.29 -11.35 12.47
N SER A 44 -11.50 -10.40 11.56
CA SER A 44 -10.96 -9.04 11.70
C SER A 44 -11.66 -8.30 12.85
N PRO A 45 -10.92 -7.56 13.69
CA PRO A 45 -11.52 -6.66 14.66
C PRO A 45 -12.11 -5.40 14.01
N PHE A 46 -11.81 -5.16 12.74
CA PHE A 46 -12.23 -3.98 12.01
C PHE A 46 -13.57 -4.24 11.32
N ALA A 47 -14.60 -3.55 11.74
CA ALA A 47 -15.93 -3.64 11.12
C ALA A 47 -15.92 -2.91 9.77
N ILE A 48 -15.98 -3.67 8.69
CA ILE A 48 -16.15 -3.18 7.33
C ILE A 48 -17.60 -3.42 6.91
N ALA A 49 -18.22 -2.45 6.23
CA ALA A 49 -19.57 -2.64 5.70
C ALA A 49 -19.60 -3.81 4.71
N GLY A 50 -20.64 -4.64 4.79
CA GLY A 50 -20.79 -5.84 3.99
C GLY A 50 -20.43 -7.10 4.78
N ASP A 51 -19.62 -7.96 4.22
CA ASP A 51 -19.22 -9.26 4.77
C ASP A 51 -17.83 -9.25 5.44
N ASP A 52 -17.41 -8.11 5.93
CA ASP A 52 -16.13 -7.89 6.61
C ASP A 52 -14.87 -8.20 5.74
N LYS A 53 -15.01 -8.11 4.43
CA LYS A 53 -13.90 -8.30 3.49
C LYS A 53 -13.47 -7.00 2.86
N LEU A 54 -12.17 -6.86 2.69
CA LEU A 54 -11.52 -5.71 2.05
C LEU A 54 -10.77 -6.17 0.80
N PHE A 55 -10.85 -5.39 -0.26
CA PHE A 55 -10.26 -5.73 -1.57
C PHE A 55 -9.47 -4.56 -2.15
N ILE A 56 -8.48 -4.88 -2.98
CA ILE A 56 -7.86 -3.93 -3.89
C ILE A 56 -8.74 -3.91 -5.15
N ARG A 57 -9.59 -2.88 -5.26
CA ARG A 57 -10.51 -2.69 -6.39
C ARG A 57 -9.98 -1.57 -7.26
N GLY A 58 -9.82 -1.80 -8.55
CA GLY A 58 -9.23 -0.80 -9.41
C GLY A 58 -9.29 -1.12 -10.89
N SER A 59 -8.49 -0.41 -11.69
CA SER A 59 -8.43 -0.58 -13.14
C SER A 59 -8.13 -2.01 -13.60
N HIS A 60 -7.39 -2.77 -12.80
CA HIS A 60 -7.03 -4.17 -13.06
C HIS A 60 -8.17 -5.17 -12.83
N THR A 61 -9.24 -4.77 -12.16
CA THR A 61 -10.40 -5.63 -11.82
C THR A 61 -11.72 -5.08 -12.36
N ASP A 62 -11.69 -4.11 -13.26
CA ASP A 62 -12.89 -3.35 -13.66
C ASP A 62 -13.67 -2.83 -12.44
N TRP A 63 -12.93 -2.45 -11.41
CA TRP A 63 -13.45 -1.95 -10.11
C TRP A 63 -14.29 -2.95 -9.32
N GLN A 64 -14.24 -4.23 -9.66
CA GLN A 64 -14.94 -5.29 -8.96
C GLN A 64 -14.09 -5.90 -7.83
N ALA A 65 -14.76 -6.41 -6.80
CA ALA A 65 -14.11 -7.23 -5.78
C ALA A 65 -13.80 -8.60 -6.36
N GLN A 66 -12.55 -9.01 -6.32
CA GLN A 66 -12.07 -10.31 -6.80
C GLN A 66 -11.18 -10.96 -5.74
N ASP A 67 -11.37 -12.26 -5.49
CA ASP A 67 -10.67 -12.98 -4.41
C ASP A 67 -9.15 -12.95 -4.54
N ALA A 68 -8.61 -12.89 -5.77
CA ALA A 68 -7.17 -12.75 -6.02
C ALA A 68 -6.57 -11.45 -5.45
N TYR A 69 -7.40 -10.44 -5.18
CA TYR A 69 -7.01 -9.12 -4.68
C TYR A 69 -7.62 -8.82 -3.32
N GLN A 70 -8.02 -9.85 -2.57
CA GLN A 70 -8.51 -9.69 -1.21
C GLN A 70 -7.36 -9.37 -0.25
N LEU A 71 -7.55 -8.35 0.59
CA LEU A 71 -6.71 -8.12 1.75
C LEU A 71 -7.17 -9.03 2.89
N VAL A 72 -6.31 -9.95 3.28
CA VAL A 72 -6.56 -10.92 4.34
C VAL A 72 -6.03 -10.38 5.66
N TYR A 73 -6.84 -10.42 6.71
CA TYR A 73 -6.39 -10.08 8.06
C TYR A 73 -5.36 -11.11 8.55
N ILE A 74 -4.17 -10.66 8.92
CA ILE A 74 -3.04 -11.51 9.33
C ILE A 74 -2.66 -11.36 10.82
N GLY A 75 -3.45 -10.63 11.60
CA GLY A 75 -3.19 -10.32 13.01
C GLY A 75 -2.61 -8.91 13.19
N ASP A 76 -2.46 -8.49 14.43
CA ASP A 76 -1.81 -7.21 14.82
C ASP A 76 -2.34 -5.97 14.06
N ASN A 77 -3.64 -5.94 13.80
CA ASN A 77 -4.31 -4.92 12.99
C ASN A 77 -3.80 -4.80 11.56
N GLN A 78 -3.15 -5.82 11.03
CA GLN A 78 -2.62 -5.85 9.68
C GLN A 78 -3.48 -6.68 8.71
N TYR A 79 -3.59 -6.15 7.51
CA TYR A 79 -4.19 -6.81 6.36
C TYR A 79 -3.17 -6.88 5.26
N LYS A 80 -3.13 -8.00 4.56
CA LYS A 80 -2.16 -8.25 3.51
C LYS A 80 -2.84 -8.84 2.28
N ALA A 81 -2.42 -8.36 1.11
CA ALA A 81 -2.65 -9.02 -0.17
C ALA A 81 -1.30 -9.29 -0.84
N VAL A 82 -1.21 -10.40 -1.58
CA VAL A 82 -0.09 -10.69 -2.48
C VAL A 82 -0.71 -11.03 -3.83
N ALA A 83 -0.45 -10.19 -4.83
CA ALA A 83 -1.11 -10.27 -6.14
C ALA A 83 -0.17 -9.84 -7.27
N GLU A 84 -0.52 -10.21 -8.49
CA GLU A 84 0.18 -9.80 -9.70
C GLU A 84 -0.44 -8.53 -10.26
N PHE A 85 0.42 -7.58 -10.65
CA PHE A 85 0.03 -6.36 -11.31
C PHE A 85 0.93 -6.13 -12.53
N ASP A 86 0.41 -5.38 -13.49
CA ASP A 86 1.12 -5.03 -14.72
C ASP A 86 0.77 -3.59 -15.12
N GLY A 87 1.74 -2.71 -15.01
CA GLY A 87 1.63 -1.33 -15.44
C GLY A 87 0.98 -0.39 -14.42
N SER A 88 0.42 0.70 -14.94
CA SER A 88 -0.18 1.75 -14.14
C SER A 88 -1.47 1.26 -13.45
N LEU A 89 -1.52 1.38 -12.16
CA LEU A 89 -2.62 0.93 -11.31
C LEU A 89 -3.35 2.14 -10.72
N GLN A 90 -4.65 2.24 -10.96
CA GLN A 90 -5.55 3.08 -10.17
C GLN A 90 -6.43 2.18 -9.32
N PHE A 91 -6.48 2.41 -8.01
CA PHE A 91 -7.17 1.51 -7.10
C PHE A 91 -7.70 2.20 -5.84
N LYS A 92 -8.60 1.51 -5.16
CA LYS A 92 -9.03 1.78 -3.79
C LYS A 92 -8.92 0.50 -2.97
N LEU A 93 -8.67 0.63 -1.69
CA LEU A 93 -8.93 -0.44 -0.74
C LEU A 93 -10.38 -0.28 -0.31
N ALA A 94 -11.23 -1.22 -0.66
CA ALA A 94 -12.66 -1.05 -0.49
C ALA A 94 -13.36 -2.36 -0.15
N SER A 95 -14.52 -2.25 0.53
CA SER A 95 -15.42 -3.38 0.76
C SER A 95 -15.98 -3.92 -0.57
N ASN A 96 -16.54 -5.13 -0.52
CA ASN A 96 -17.11 -5.78 -1.71
C ASN A 96 -18.52 -5.28 -2.08
N ASP A 97 -19.14 -4.44 -1.24
CA ASP A 97 -20.49 -3.95 -1.50
C ASP A 97 -20.56 -3.03 -2.73
N ALA A 98 -21.72 -3.02 -3.39
CA ALA A 98 -21.94 -2.22 -4.60
C ALA A 98 -22.01 -0.70 -4.31
N SER A 99 -22.21 -0.32 -3.06
CA SER A 99 -22.37 1.07 -2.63
C SER A 99 -21.05 1.72 -2.24
N TRP A 100 -19.94 0.97 -2.21
CA TRP A 100 -18.63 1.48 -1.83
C TRP A 100 -18.62 2.17 -0.45
N THR A 101 -19.34 1.60 0.51
CA THR A 101 -19.55 2.20 1.83
C THR A 101 -18.28 2.27 2.67
N THR A 102 -17.29 1.42 2.37
CA THR A 102 -15.97 1.47 3.00
C THR A 102 -14.90 1.63 1.93
N GLN A 103 -14.15 2.72 2.01
CA GLN A 103 -13.01 3.00 1.14
C GLN A 103 -11.86 3.57 1.96
N LEU A 104 -10.63 3.18 1.61
CA LEU A 104 -9.41 3.75 2.18
C LEU A 104 -8.55 4.30 1.04
N TRP A 105 -7.96 5.45 1.27
CA TRP A 105 -7.08 6.12 0.33
C TRP A 105 -5.87 6.71 1.04
N ALA A 106 -4.77 6.80 0.32
CA ALA A 106 -3.53 7.38 0.81
C ALA A 106 -3.64 8.89 1.01
N GLN A 107 -2.95 9.38 2.03
CA GLN A 107 -2.81 10.79 2.35
C GLN A 107 -1.35 11.21 2.37
N ASN A 108 -1.12 12.49 2.20
CA ASN A 108 0.14 13.13 2.55
C ASN A 108 0.26 13.26 4.09
N PRO A 109 1.48 13.47 4.63
CA PRO A 109 1.66 13.65 6.08
C PRO A 109 0.86 14.81 6.69
N ASP A 110 0.47 15.80 5.90
CA ASP A 110 -0.37 16.93 6.32
C ASP A 110 -1.89 16.60 6.35
N GLY A 111 -2.26 15.38 5.95
CA GLY A 111 -3.64 14.91 5.90
C GLY A 111 -4.39 15.23 4.61
N SER A 112 -3.76 15.91 3.65
CA SER A 112 -4.33 16.09 2.31
C SER A 112 -4.33 14.78 1.52
N ILE A 113 -5.21 14.65 0.53
CA ILE A 113 -5.26 13.48 -0.35
C ILE A 113 -3.94 13.37 -1.12
N HIS A 114 -3.37 12.16 -1.16
CA HIS A 114 -2.20 11.89 -1.99
C HIS A 114 -2.67 11.68 -3.44
N THR A 115 -2.22 12.53 -4.36
CA THR A 115 -2.68 12.55 -5.76
C THR A 115 -1.64 12.06 -6.76
N SER A 116 -0.42 11.78 -6.31
CA SER A 116 0.66 11.23 -7.12
C SER A 116 0.70 9.71 -7.03
N ASP A 117 1.54 9.07 -7.85
CA ASP A 117 1.82 7.64 -7.71
C ASP A 117 2.48 7.34 -6.36
N LEU A 118 2.04 6.26 -5.73
CA LEU A 118 2.63 5.76 -4.49
C LEU A 118 3.98 5.08 -4.80
N ASP A 119 5.00 5.46 -4.06
CA ASP A 119 6.34 4.88 -4.17
C ASP A 119 6.43 3.53 -3.45
N LEU A 120 7.15 2.59 -4.07
CA LEU A 120 7.39 1.28 -3.46
C LEU A 120 8.25 1.39 -2.20
N GLY A 121 7.89 0.64 -1.17
CA GLY A 121 8.61 0.60 0.10
C GLY A 121 8.42 1.83 0.98
N VAL A 122 7.51 2.73 0.62
CA VAL A 122 7.13 3.91 1.41
C VAL A 122 5.78 3.66 2.09
N GLU A 123 5.70 3.97 3.38
CA GLU A 123 4.45 3.94 4.12
C GLU A 123 3.71 5.27 3.95
N TYR A 124 2.47 5.19 3.47
CA TYR A 124 1.59 6.34 3.34
C TYR A 124 0.49 6.28 4.40
N PRO A 125 0.21 7.39 5.10
CA PRO A 125 -0.99 7.48 5.92
C PRO A 125 -2.23 7.18 5.09
N VAL A 126 -3.22 6.52 5.67
CA VAL A 126 -4.50 6.27 5.00
C VAL A 126 -5.66 6.85 5.78
N ALA A 127 -6.60 7.44 5.06
CA ALA A 127 -7.88 7.83 5.60
C ALA A 127 -8.97 6.83 5.19
N TYR A 128 -10.07 6.88 5.91
CA TYR A 128 -11.24 6.04 5.75
C TYR A 128 -12.47 6.92 5.44
N GLY A 129 -13.31 6.49 4.53
CA GLY A 129 -14.55 7.21 4.21
C GLY A 129 -15.52 6.47 3.30
N ASP A 130 -16.48 7.22 2.81
CA ASP A 130 -17.53 6.75 1.93
C ASP A 130 -17.18 6.95 0.43
N ALA A 131 -18.12 6.62 -0.45
CA ALA A 131 -18.01 6.79 -1.89
C ALA A 131 -17.64 8.23 -2.32
N GLY A 132 -16.93 8.34 -3.43
CA GLY A 132 -16.59 9.62 -4.06
C GLY A 132 -15.19 10.17 -3.71
N MET A 133 -14.39 9.44 -2.96
CA MET A 133 -12.99 9.81 -2.69
C MET A 133 -12.09 9.49 -3.88
N ASP A 134 -10.96 10.20 -3.98
CA ASP A 134 -9.98 9.98 -5.04
C ASP A 134 -9.36 8.58 -5.00
N ASN A 135 -8.86 8.15 -6.15
CA ASN A 135 -8.17 6.86 -6.26
C ASN A 135 -6.73 6.99 -5.80
N ASN A 136 -6.20 5.92 -5.21
CA ASN A 136 -4.76 5.73 -5.15
C ASN A 136 -4.23 5.42 -6.55
N SER A 137 -2.99 5.81 -6.84
CA SER A 137 -2.30 5.40 -8.05
C SER A 137 -0.91 4.84 -7.74
N ALA A 138 -0.42 3.94 -8.58
CA ALA A 138 0.93 3.43 -8.53
C ALA A 138 1.38 3.03 -9.94
N ASN A 139 2.64 3.30 -10.27
CA ASN A 139 3.21 2.87 -11.55
C ASN A 139 4.09 1.64 -11.30
N LEU A 140 3.53 0.46 -11.56
CA LEU A 140 4.15 -0.83 -11.26
C LEU A 140 4.74 -1.46 -12.53
N GLN A 141 5.88 -2.10 -12.42
CA GLN A 141 6.35 -3.01 -13.46
C GLN A 141 5.57 -4.33 -13.36
N ALA A 142 5.48 -5.10 -14.46
CA ALA A 142 4.88 -6.44 -14.40
C ALA A 142 5.55 -7.29 -13.31
N GLY A 143 4.78 -7.85 -12.40
CA GLY A 143 5.32 -8.64 -11.29
C GLY A 143 4.36 -8.86 -10.14
N THR A 144 4.85 -9.56 -9.14
CA THR A 144 4.11 -9.84 -7.91
C THR A 144 4.43 -8.75 -6.88
N TYR A 145 3.40 -8.30 -6.17
CA TYR A 145 3.51 -7.28 -5.13
C TYR A 145 2.76 -7.70 -3.88
N GLN A 146 3.23 -7.23 -2.74
CA GLN A 146 2.42 -7.26 -1.52
C GLN A 146 1.96 -5.86 -1.16
N LEU A 147 0.70 -5.76 -0.74
CA LEU A 147 0.12 -4.58 -0.13
C LEU A 147 -0.16 -4.91 1.34
N ILE A 148 0.34 -4.05 2.23
CA ILE A 148 0.14 -4.18 3.67
C ILE A 148 -0.58 -2.93 4.16
N LEU A 149 -1.77 -3.13 4.68
CA LEU A 149 -2.54 -2.11 5.38
C LEU A 149 -2.42 -2.37 6.88
N THR A 150 -1.87 -1.42 7.62
CA THR A 150 -1.82 -1.46 9.09
C THR A 150 -2.80 -0.44 9.64
N LEU A 151 -3.76 -0.88 10.44
CA LEU A 151 -4.75 0.00 11.06
C LEU A 151 -4.32 0.39 12.47
N ALA A 152 -4.44 1.68 12.80
CA ALA A 152 -4.09 2.19 14.12
C ALA A 152 -5.14 1.82 15.18
N GLU A 153 -6.41 1.66 14.76
CA GLU A 153 -7.55 1.43 15.64
C GLU A 153 -8.55 0.43 15.05
N ALA A 154 -9.21 -0.34 15.89
CA ALA A 154 -10.26 -1.27 15.48
C ALA A 154 -11.55 -0.57 15.01
N ASN A 155 -11.80 0.66 15.45
CA ASN A 155 -12.98 1.45 15.11
C ASN A 155 -12.57 2.81 14.49
N PRO A 156 -12.18 2.84 13.23
CA PRO A 156 -11.70 4.06 12.61
C PRO A 156 -12.80 5.11 12.43
N VAL A 157 -12.41 6.36 12.52
CA VAL A 157 -13.31 7.49 12.31
C VAL A 157 -13.19 7.99 10.87
N LYS A 158 -14.33 8.13 10.18
CA LYS A 158 -14.38 8.66 8.81
C LYS A 158 -13.68 10.01 8.68
N GLY A 159 -12.91 10.18 7.60
CA GLY A 159 -12.17 11.39 7.32
C GLY A 159 -10.91 11.60 8.16
N LYS A 160 -10.55 10.65 9.00
CA LYS A 160 -9.34 10.69 9.81
C LYS A 160 -8.30 9.70 9.28
N ASN A 161 -7.04 9.96 9.58
CA ASN A 161 -5.99 8.97 9.42
C ASN A 161 -6.33 7.77 10.32
N VAL A 162 -6.36 6.58 9.72
CA VAL A 162 -6.73 5.33 10.38
C VAL A 162 -5.62 4.30 10.39
N GLY A 163 -4.49 4.60 9.74
CA GLY A 163 -3.37 3.67 9.65
C GLY A 163 -2.42 4.01 8.51
N THR A 164 -1.70 3.01 8.00
CA THR A 164 -0.74 3.16 6.91
C THR A 164 -0.94 2.09 5.84
N LEU A 165 -0.60 2.44 4.58
CA LEU A 165 -0.50 1.54 3.44
C LEU A 165 0.94 1.48 2.97
N LEU A 166 1.46 0.28 2.76
CA LEU A 166 2.76 -0.02 2.20
C LEU A 166 2.59 -0.92 0.97
N ILE A 167 3.29 -0.60 -0.12
CA ILE A 167 3.37 -1.44 -1.33
C ILE A 167 4.82 -1.85 -1.52
N GLU A 168 5.08 -3.14 -1.70
CA GLU A 168 6.42 -3.66 -1.92
C GLU A 168 6.40 -4.68 -3.05
N GLN A 169 7.46 -4.68 -3.89
CA GLN A 169 7.64 -5.69 -4.92
C GLN A 169 8.18 -6.98 -4.31
N CYS A 170 7.61 -8.11 -4.70
CA CYS A 170 8.04 -9.45 -4.30
C CYS A 170 9.24 -9.91 -5.15
N GLN A 171 10.11 -10.73 -4.54
CA GLN A 171 11.22 -11.43 -5.21
C GLN A 171 10.72 -12.70 -5.86
#